data_0709868e7688a8839a089869ee5b5b61
#
_entry.id   0709868e7688a8839a089869ee5b5b61
#
_cell.length_a   1.000
_cell.length_b   1.000
_cell.length_c   1.000
_cell.angle_alpha   90.00
_cell.angle_beta   90.00
_cell.angle_gamma   90.00
#
_symmetry.space_group_name_H-M   'P 1'
#
loop_
_entity.id
_entity.type
_entity.pdbx_description
1 polymer ?
#
loop_
_entity_poly.entity_id
_entity_poly.type
_entity_poly.pdbx_seq_one_letter_code
_entity_poly.pdbx_strand_id
1 'polypeptide(L)'
;MKTLLVFFFLFGSGALIGQIHKTENLIIVTLDGMRWQEVFGGVDSTILVDKRFTRDSEDIARRFWSPSMEERRKKLFPFLWSTVLEQGQLYGDRNIGSEVNNANKYKFSYPGYNEIFTGYPDTAVNSNKKILNKNTNVLEFLNKQKGYHGKIAVFSTWDVFPYILNKWRSGIYVNSDQDSLGFNSNNLKLIEQMQSLTTRPLGIRPDIFTYFAGKEYLLAYHPKILYIAFDETDDFAHAGEYDQYLHSAHAEDAMIADLWNTVQAMPEYAKKTTLIVTCDHGRGDKIKEQWKDHGEDIEDAGHIWIAALGPDTRAEGEVKTAMPLYQKQLAPTIAALLGFHFTPDRGVSEPVSTIIY
;
A
#
# COMPACT_ATOMS: atom_id res chain seq x y z
N MET A 1 -31.06 -29.71 64.17
CA MET A 1 -29.89 -28.96 63.73
C MET A 1 -29.85 -29.03 62.21
N LYS A 2 -30.17 -27.93 61.51
CA LYS A 2 -30.08 -27.86 60.05
C LYS A 2 -28.81 -27.06 59.71
N THR A 3 -27.85 -27.78 59.09
CA THR A 3 -26.57 -27.16 58.68
C THR A 3 -26.77 -26.48 57.33
N LEU A 4 -26.60 -25.15 57.30
CA LEU A 4 -26.68 -24.31 56.09
C LEU A 4 -25.30 -24.30 55.46
N LEU A 5 -25.15 -24.90 54.28
CA LEU A 5 -23.95 -24.77 53.46
C LEU A 5 -24.04 -23.49 52.65
N VAL A 6 -23.16 -22.54 52.92
CA VAL A 6 -23.00 -21.31 52.12
C VAL A 6 -21.94 -21.57 51.06
N PHE A 7 -22.34 -21.58 49.77
CA PHE A 7 -21.41 -21.62 48.63
C PHE A 7 -20.92 -20.19 48.34
N PHE A 8 -19.62 -19.94 48.53
CA PHE A 8 -18.97 -18.74 48.06
C PHE A 8 -18.62 -18.92 46.56
N PHE A 9 -19.30 -18.19 45.70
CA PHE A 9 -18.89 -18.02 44.30
C PHE A 9 -17.77 -16.96 44.24
N LEU A 10 -16.54 -17.44 44.04
CA LEU A 10 -15.41 -16.55 43.65
C LEU A 10 -15.60 -16.12 42.18
N PHE A 11 -16.11 -14.92 41.97
CA PHE A 11 -16.02 -14.26 40.69
C PHE A 11 -14.55 -13.89 40.46
N GLY A 12 -13.83 -14.71 39.70
CA GLY A 12 -12.54 -14.35 39.13
C GLY A 12 -12.75 -13.20 38.10
N SER A 13 -12.44 -11.99 38.49
CA SER A 13 -12.28 -10.87 37.55
C SER A 13 -11.06 -11.17 36.68
N GLY A 14 -11.25 -11.85 35.56
CA GLY A 14 -10.25 -11.92 34.50
C GLY A 14 -9.97 -10.48 34.02
N ALA A 15 -8.85 -9.93 34.42
CA ALA A 15 -8.36 -8.71 33.80
C ALA A 15 -8.13 -9.06 32.31
N LEU A 16 -8.90 -8.44 31.44
CA LEU A 16 -8.59 -8.36 30.03
C LEU A 16 -7.27 -7.61 29.93
N ILE A 17 -6.16 -8.36 29.82
CA ILE A 17 -4.87 -7.79 29.45
C ILE A 17 -5.05 -7.35 27.99
N GLY A 18 -5.37 -6.09 27.79
CA GLY A 18 -5.39 -5.51 26.45
C GLY A 18 -4.04 -5.74 25.78
N GLN A 19 -4.05 -6.23 24.57
CA GLN A 19 -2.83 -6.39 23.78
C GLN A 19 -2.12 -5.04 23.69
N ILE A 20 -0.88 -4.97 24.16
CA ILE A 20 -0.07 -3.74 24.10
C ILE A 20 0.50 -3.69 22.67
N HIS A 21 -0.13 -2.90 21.81
CA HIS A 21 0.40 -2.61 20.50
C HIS A 21 1.69 -1.79 20.61
N LYS A 22 2.71 -2.21 19.86
CA LYS A 22 4.00 -1.51 19.75
C LYS A 22 4.00 -0.50 18.61
N THR A 23 3.11 -0.69 17.63
CA THR A 23 2.95 0.21 16.49
C THR A 23 2.30 1.52 16.95
N GLU A 24 3.06 2.60 16.86
CA GLU A 24 2.58 3.96 17.12
C GLU A 24 2.43 4.78 15.85
N ASN A 25 3.12 4.37 14.78
CA ASN A 25 3.17 5.05 13.49
C ASN A 25 2.94 4.07 12.36
N LEU A 26 2.34 4.55 11.26
CA LEU A 26 2.13 3.76 10.05
C LEU A 26 2.73 4.48 8.84
N ILE A 27 3.39 3.70 8.00
CA ILE A 27 3.72 4.06 6.63
C ILE A 27 2.92 3.15 5.71
N ILE A 28 2.15 3.72 4.82
CA ILE A 28 1.39 3.00 3.81
C ILE A 28 1.95 3.43 2.46
N VAL A 29 2.24 2.48 1.58
CA VAL A 29 2.67 2.75 0.21
C VAL A 29 1.84 1.90 -0.73
N THR A 30 1.35 2.51 -1.81
CA THR A 30 0.72 1.78 -2.91
C THR A 30 1.46 2.01 -4.21
N LEU A 31 1.62 0.92 -4.97
CA LEU A 31 2.16 0.90 -6.32
C LEU A 31 0.97 0.63 -7.25
N ASP A 32 0.48 1.66 -7.97
CA ASP A 32 -0.73 1.54 -8.80
C ASP A 32 -0.56 0.47 -9.87
N GLY A 33 -1.52 -0.45 -9.95
CA GLY A 33 -1.56 -1.50 -10.95
C GLY A 33 -0.36 -2.47 -10.98
N MET A 34 0.45 -2.51 -9.91
CA MET A 34 1.63 -3.39 -9.84
C MET A 34 1.23 -4.85 -9.74
N ARG A 35 1.60 -5.63 -10.75
CA ARG A 35 1.22 -7.04 -10.88
C ARG A 35 1.94 -7.93 -9.86
N TRP A 36 1.21 -8.88 -9.29
CA TRP A 36 1.80 -9.90 -8.41
C TRP A 36 2.83 -10.77 -9.15
N GLN A 37 2.69 -10.96 -10.46
CA GLN A 37 3.59 -11.77 -11.28
C GLN A 37 5.03 -11.25 -11.22
N GLU A 38 5.22 -9.95 -11.39
CA GLU A 38 6.56 -9.36 -11.28
C GLU A 38 7.04 -9.27 -9.83
N VAL A 39 6.14 -9.03 -8.88
CA VAL A 39 6.52 -8.99 -7.45
C VAL A 39 7.10 -10.34 -7.01
N PHE A 40 6.44 -11.46 -7.35
CA PHE A 40 6.85 -12.79 -6.90
C PHE A 40 7.67 -13.58 -7.92
N GLY A 41 7.56 -13.27 -9.20
CA GLY A 41 8.26 -13.95 -10.28
C GLY A 41 9.44 -13.19 -10.87
N GLY A 42 9.52 -11.87 -10.62
CA GLY A 42 10.44 -10.97 -11.31
C GLY A 42 10.03 -10.78 -12.78
N VAL A 43 10.98 -10.41 -13.61
CA VAL A 43 10.75 -10.12 -15.04
C VAL A 43 10.08 -11.28 -15.77
N ASP A 44 8.97 -11.01 -16.46
CA ASP A 44 8.32 -11.98 -17.35
C ASP A 44 9.12 -12.12 -18.66
N SER A 45 9.60 -13.35 -18.91
CA SER A 45 10.44 -13.63 -20.08
C SER A 45 9.71 -13.45 -21.41
N THR A 46 8.40 -13.65 -21.44
CA THR A 46 7.60 -13.52 -22.66
C THR A 46 7.45 -12.05 -23.04
N ILE A 47 7.18 -11.17 -22.07
CA ILE A 47 7.05 -9.73 -22.30
C ILE A 47 8.43 -9.12 -22.57
N LEU A 48 9.48 -9.59 -21.87
CA LEU A 48 10.86 -9.12 -22.03
C LEU A 48 11.35 -9.22 -23.49
N VAL A 49 11.03 -10.30 -24.21
CA VAL A 49 11.50 -10.51 -25.58
C VAL A 49 10.58 -9.89 -26.63
N ASP A 50 9.39 -9.45 -26.23
CA ASP A 50 8.42 -8.84 -27.15
C ASP A 50 8.77 -7.37 -27.41
N LYS A 51 9.26 -7.10 -28.63
CA LYS A 51 9.67 -5.75 -29.06
C LYS A 51 8.53 -4.72 -29.13
N ARG A 52 7.27 -5.15 -29.03
CA ARG A 52 6.12 -4.24 -28.93
C ARG A 52 6.09 -3.56 -27.56
N PHE A 53 6.61 -4.23 -26.51
CA PHE A 53 6.52 -3.80 -25.12
C PHE A 53 7.87 -3.47 -24.49
N THR A 54 8.95 -4.12 -24.93
CA THR A 54 10.30 -3.95 -24.36
C THR A 54 11.25 -3.45 -25.43
N ARG A 55 11.55 -2.16 -25.42
CA ARG A 55 12.45 -1.52 -26.40
C ARG A 55 13.90 -1.91 -26.14
N ASP A 56 14.34 -1.83 -24.89
CA ASP A 56 15.70 -2.16 -24.45
C ASP A 56 15.72 -3.46 -23.64
N SER A 57 15.40 -4.56 -24.32
CA SER A 57 15.41 -5.89 -23.68
C SER A 57 16.79 -6.34 -23.20
N GLU A 58 17.89 -5.81 -23.76
CA GLU A 58 19.25 -6.14 -23.34
C GLU A 58 19.59 -5.47 -21.99
N ASP A 59 19.22 -4.20 -21.80
CA ASP A 59 19.41 -3.52 -20.52
C ASP A 59 18.57 -4.18 -19.43
N ILE A 60 17.29 -4.45 -19.69
CA ILE A 60 16.40 -5.13 -18.75
C ILE A 60 16.94 -6.51 -18.39
N ALA A 61 17.39 -7.30 -19.38
CA ALA A 61 17.95 -8.60 -19.11
C ALA A 61 19.22 -8.53 -18.25
N ARG A 62 20.12 -7.59 -18.54
CA ARG A 62 21.33 -7.38 -17.77
C ARG A 62 21.03 -7.01 -16.31
N ARG A 63 20.05 -6.14 -16.07
CA ARG A 63 19.70 -5.64 -14.74
C ARG A 63 18.90 -6.63 -13.93
N PHE A 64 17.82 -7.14 -14.51
CA PHE A 64 16.75 -7.80 -13.75
C PHE A 64 16.55 -9.27 -14.09
N TRP A 65 17.08 -9.76 -15.22
CA TRP A 65 16.88 -11.15 -15.62
C TRP A 65 17.82 -12.12 -14.88
N SER A 66 17.29 -13.30 -14.62
CA SER A 66 18.03 -14.52 -14.24
C SER A 66 17.18 -15.75 -14.63
N PRO A 67 17.78 -16.92 -14.93
CA PRO A 67 17.03 -18.17 -15.08
C PRO A 67 16.26 -18.54 -13.80
N SER A 68 16.80 -18.25 -12.63
CA SER A 68 16.11 -18.46 -11.36
C SER A 68 15.07 -17.37 -11.11
N MET A 69 13.83 -17.78 -10.83
CA MET A 69 12.75 -16.90 -10.42
C MET A 69 13.11 -16.14 -9.13
N GLU A 70 13.72 -16.83 -8.17
CA GLU A 70 14.16 -16.24 -6.91
C GLU A 70 15.17 -15.10 -7.12
N GLU A 71 16.13 -15.28 -8.04
CA GLU A 71 17.10 -14.25 -8.36
C GLU A 71 16.47 -13.09 -9.13
N ARG A 72 15.51 -13.35 -10.05
CA ARG A 72 14.81 -12.29 -10.79
C ARG A 72 14.04 -11.37 -9.85
N ARG A 73 13.24 -11.93 -8.93
CA ARG A 73 12.45 -11.14 -7.98
C ARG A 73 13.34 -10.33 -7.03
N LYS A 74 14.46 -10.90 -6.57
CA LYS A 74 15.46 -10.18 -5.76
C LYS A 74 16.14 -9.04 -6.51
N LYS A 75 16.41 -9.20 -7.81
CA LYS A 75 16.98 -8.13 -8.63
C LYS A 75 15.99 -7.00 -8.87
N LEU A 76 14.71 -7.32 -9.05
CA LEU A 76 13.69 -6.33 -9.34
C LEU A 76 13.23 -5.59 -8.08
N PHE A 77 13.00 -6.32 -6.97
CA PHE A 77 12.54 -5.79 -5.69
C PHE A 77 13.50 -6.16 -4.55
N PRO A 78 14.72 -5.57 -4.50
CA PRO A 78 15.73 -5.91 -3.49
C PRO A 78 15.23 -5.75 -2.05
N PHE A 79 14.47 -4.71 -1.73
CA PHE A 79 13.98 -4.45 -0.38
C PHE A 79 12.90 -5.45 0.04
N LEU A 80 11.92 -5.72 -0.82
CA LEU A 80 10.89 -6.71 -0.53
C LEU A 80 11.50 -8.11 -0.31
N TRP A 81 12.48 -8.50 -1.16
CA TRP A 81 13.07 -9.84 -1.15
C TRP A 81 14.32 -9.97 -0.25
N SER A 82 14.63 -8.96 0.52
CA SER A 82 15.60 -9.06 1.63
C SER A 82 14.93 -8.66 2.94
N THR A 83 14.73 -7.38 3.17
CA THR A 83 14.27 -6.86 4.46
C THR A 83 12.85 -7.32 4.82
N VAL A 84 11.89 -7.22 3.89
CA VAL A 84 10.50 -7.63 4.20
C VAL A 84 10.40 -9.14 4.30
N LEU A 85 11.07 -9.89 3.41
CA LEU A 85 11.12 -11.35 3.50
C LEU A 85 11.67 -11.86 4.84
N GLU A 86 12.73 -11.21 5.36
CA GLU A 86 13.41 -11.64 6.57
C GLU A 86 12.75 -11.15 7.86
N GLN A 87 12.07 -9.99 7.84
CA GLN A 87 11.59 -9.32 9.04
C GLN A 87 10.08 -9.07 9.07
N GLY A 88 9.37 -9.43 8.00
CA GLY A 88 7.95 -9.18 7.82
C GLY A 88 7.20 -10.32 7.15
N GLN A 89 6.19 -9.96 6.37
CA GLN A 89 5.29 -10.90 5.71
C GLN A 89 4.96 -10.44 4.29
N LEU A 90 4.88 -11.39 3.36
CA LEU A 90 4.50 -11.22 1.96
C LEU A 90 3.32 -12.13 1.63
N TYR A 91 2.24 -11.56 1.09
CA TYR A 91 1.01 -12.26 0.71
C TYR A 91 0.69 -12.00 -0.75
N GLY A 92 0.18 -13.00 -1.45
CA GLY A 92 -0.27 -12.88 -2.83
C GLY A 92 0.54 -13.70 -3.82
N ASP A 93 1.54 -14.49 -3.38
CA ASP A 93 2.20 -15.44 -4.25
C ASP A 93 1.29 -16.65 -4.55
N ARG A 94 0.62 -16.57 -5.70
CA ARG A 94 -0.29 -17.62 -6.15
C ARG A 94 0.41 -18.93 -6.47
N ASN A 95 1.73 -18.91 -6.72
CA ASN A 95 2.51 -20.12 -6.97
C ASN A 95 2.58 -21.03 -5.72
N ILE A 96 2.47 -20.46 -4.53
CA ILE A 96 2.45 -21.21 -3.27
C ILE A 96 1.05 -21.31 -2.66
N GLY A 97 0.02 -20.83 -3.37
CA GLY A 97 -1.37 -20.82 -2.89
C GLY A 97 -1.68 -19.71 -1.88
N SER A 98 -0.96 -18.61 -1.94
CA SER A 98 -1.28 -17.38 -1.22
C SER A 98 -2.12 -16.48 -2.13
N GLU A 99 -3.35 -16.19 -1.74
CA GLU A 99 -4.25 -15.41 -2.56
C GLU A 99 -4.68 -14.14 -1.86
N VAL A 100 -4.51 -12.99 -2.54
CA VAL A 100 -5.06 -11.70 -2.16
C VAL A 100 -5.83 -11.14 -3.35
N ASN A 101 -7.06 -10.70 -3.14
CA ASN A 101 -7.96 -10.31 -4.21
C ASN A 101 -8.66 -8.97 -3.94
N ASN A 102 -9.01 -8.25 -5.02
CA ASN A 102 -10.05 -7.24 -4.94
C ASN A 102 -11.40 -7.91 -4.64
N ALA A 103 -12.22 -7.31 -3.79
CA ALA A 103 -13.63 -7.67 -3.67
C ALA A 103 -14.54 -6.80 -4.55
N ASN A 104 -14.08 -5.61 -4.98
CA ASN A 104 -14.77 -4.82 -5.97
C ASN A 104 -14.65 -5.46 -7.35
N LYS A 105 -15.74 -5.43 -8.13
CA LYS A 105 -15.77 -6.04 -9.45
C LYS A 105 -15.09 -5.20 -10.54
N TYR A 106 -14.82 -3.93 -10.26
CA TYR A 106 -14.35 -2.97 -11.26
C TYR A 106 -12.86 -3.11 -11.56
N LYS A 107 -12.04 -3.51 -10.57
CA LYS A 107 -10.62 -3.81 -10.72
C LYS A 107 -9.85 -2.68 -11.44
N PHE A 108 -10.06 -1.44 -10.99
CA PHE A 108 -9.32 -0.25 -11.41
C PHE A 108 -9.22 0.74 -10.27
N SER A 109 -8.44 1.82 -10.44
CA SER A 109 -7.81 2.59 -9.37
C SER A 109 -8.80 3.16 -8.34
N TYR A 110 -9.76 4.00 -8.68
CA TYR A 110 -10.62 4.60 -7.65
C TYR A 110 -11.39 3.56 -6.83
N PRO A 111 -12.09 2.55 -7.42
CA PRO A 111 -12.71 1.46 -6.66
C PRO A 111 -11.74 0.65 -5.82
N GLY A 112 -10.50 0.41 -6.30
CA GLY A 112 -9.45 -0.27 -5.55
C GLY A 112 -9.03 0.55 -4.32
N TYR A 113 -8.67 1.80 -4.49
CA TYR A 113 -8.34 2.69 -3.37
C TYR A 113 -9.50 2.90 -2.40
N ASN A 114 -10.75 2.99 -2.91
CA ASN A 114 -11.92 3.01 -2.04
C ASN A 114 -11.96 1.75 -1.17
N GLU A 115 -11.72 0.56 -1.75
CA GLU A 115 -11.74 -0.69 -1.01
C GLU A 115 -10.64 -0.74 0.06
N ILE A 116 -9.40 -0.32 -0.28
CA ILE A 116 -8.26 -0.24 0.66
C ILE A 116 -8.62 0.60 1.89
N PHE A 117 -9.19 1.79 1.69
CA PHE A 117 -9.34 2.76 2.77
C PHE A 117 -10.69 2.74 3.46
N THR A 118 -11.73 2.17 2.83
CA THR A 118 -13.06 2.09 3.46
C THR A 118 -13.40 0.70 3.99
N GLY A 119 -12.69 -0.34 3.54
CA GLY A 119 -13.03 -1.73 3.83
C GLY A 119 -14.33 -2.21 3.16
N TYR A 120 -14.84 -1.43 2.19
CA TYR A 120 -16.13 -1.68 1.54
C TYR A 120 -16.04 -1.55 0.01
N PRO A 121 -16.31 -2.65 -0.74
CA PRO A 121 -16.32 -2.65 -2.21
C PRO A 121 -17.60 -2.04 -2.75
N ASP A 122 -17.74 -0.70 -2.65
CA ASP A 122 -18.95 0.03 -3.00
C ASP A 122 -19.18 0.05 -4.52
N THR A 123 -20.29 -0.53 -4.98
CA THR A 123 -20.65 -0.53 -6.40
C THR A 123 -21.03 0.86 -6.95
N ALA A 124 -21.28 1.84 -6.09
CA ALA A 124 -21.49 3.22 -6.49
C ALA A 124 -20.18 3.96 -6.82
N VAL A 125 -19.05 3.43 -6.38
CA VAL A 125 -17.70 3.91 -6.74
C VAL A 125 -17.25 3.13 -7.98
N ASN A 126 -17.57 3.64 -9.16
CA ASN A 126 -17.49 2.91 -10.43
C ASN A 126 -16.80 3.71 -11.56
N SER A 127 -15.99 4.67 -11.21
CA SER A 127 -15.23 5.47 -12.19
C SER A 127 -14.04 6.16 -11.54
N ASN A 128 -13.03 6.51 -12.35
CA ASN A 128 -11.87 7.32 -11.96
C ASN A 128 -12.16 8.84 -11.97
N LYS A 129 -13.42 9.24 -12.04
CA LYS A 129 -13.79 10.66 -12.04
C LYS A 129 -13.56 11.31 -10.67
N LYS A 130 -13.25 12.59 -10.68
CA LYS A 130 -13.08 13.43 -9.46
C LYS A 130 -14.44 13.66 -8.77
N ILE A 131 -15.02 12.61 -8.21
CA ILE A 131 -16.27 12.62 -7.45
C ILE A 131 -15.92 12.35 -5.99
N LEU A 132 -16.41 13.18 -5.07
CA LEU A 132 -16.14 13.01 -3.64
C LEU A 132 -16.65 11.69 -3.12
N ASN A 133 -15.77 10.88 -2.54
CA ASN A 133 -16.13 9.62 -1.92
C ASN A 133 -17.07 9.86 -0.73
N LYS A 134 -18.23 9.22 -0.78
CA LYS A 134 -19.24 9.32 0.28
C LYS A 134 -18.93 8.41 1.47
N ASN A 135 -18.12 7.37 1.26
CA ASN A 135 -17.80 6.41 2.30
C ASN A 135 -16.76 7.00 3.27
N THR A 136 -16.94 6.75 4.56
CA THR A 136 -15.95 7.10 5.59
C THR A 136 -14.74 6.21 5.41
N ASN A 137 -13.54 6.79 5.27
CA ASN A 137 -12.29 6.05 5.15
C ASN A 137 -11.58 5.93 6.51
N VAL A 138 -10.69 4.95 6.62
CA VAL A 138 -9.97 4.65 7.87
C VAL A 138 -9.04 5.80 8.29
N LEU A 139 -8.46 6.55 7.36
CA LEU A 139 -7.62 7.70 7.69
C LEU A 139 -8.48 8.85 8.28
N GLU A 140 -9.69 9.08 7.74
CA GLU A 140 -10.67 10.00 8.32
C GLU A 140 -11.09 9.57 9.74
N PHE A 141 -11.33 8.27 9.94
CA PHE A 141 -11.64 7.71 11.25
C PHE A 141 -10.49 7.92 12.23
N LEU A 142 -9.26 7.61 11.82
CA LEU A 142 -8.06 7.78 12.65
C LEU A 142 -7.77 9.25 12.95
N ASN A 143 -8.02 10.16 12.00
CA ASN A 143 -7.84 11.60 12.22
C ASN A 143 -8.75 12.16 13.34
N LYS A 144 -9.84 11.46 13.66
CA LYS A 144 -10.73 11.80 14.80
C LYS A 144 -10.26 11.22 16.13
N GLN A 145 -9.26 10.31 16.12
CA GLN A 145 -8.77 9.66 17.34
C GLN A 145 -7.77 10.53 18.09
N LYS A 146 -7.76 10.39 19.42
CA LYS A 146 -6.80 11.09 20.27
C LYS A 146 -5.36 10.73 19.89
N GLY A 147 -4.53 11.74 19.64
CA GLY A 147 -3.12 11.58 19.29
C GLY A 147 -2.84 11.47 17.79
N TYR A 148 -3.86 11.34 16.94
CA TYR A 148 -3.73 11.25 15.47
C TYR A 148 -4.27 12.47 14.73
N HIS A 149 -5.09 13.31 15.38
CA HIS A 149 -5.65 14.51 14.78
C HIS A 149 -4.56 15.45 14.25
N GLY A 150 -4.61 15.77 12.95
CA GLY A 150 -3.61 16.59 12.27
C GLY A 150 -2.22 15.93 12.13
N LYS A 151 -2.12 14.60 12.36
CA LYS A 151 -0.90 13.81 12.27
C LYS A 151 -0.93 12.79 11.13
N ILE A 152 -1.79 13.01 10.14
CA ILE A 152 -1.95 12.16 8.97
C ILE A 152 -1.64 12.97 7.72
N ALA A 153 -0.73 12.49 6.90
CA ALA A 153 -0.36 13.12 5.64
C ALA A 153 -0.37 12.11 4.49
N VAL A 154 -0.82 12.57 3.34
CA VAL A 154 -0.92 11.79 2.10
C VAL A 154 -0.23 12.55 0.99
N PHE A 155 0.62 11.83 0.25
CA PHE A 155 1.29 12.32 -0.95
C PHE A 155 0.98 11.35 -2.09
N SER A 156 0.42 11.84 -3.18
CA SER A 156 0.04 11.01 -4.31
C SER A 156 0.51 11.60 -5.63
N THR A 157 0.88 10.73 -6.52
CA THR A 157 1.20 11.09 -7.90
C THR A 157 -0.07 11.49 -8.65
N TRP A 158 -1.14 10.73 -8.49
CA TRP A 158 -2.42 10.95 -9.17
C TRP A 158 -3.29 12.01 -8.48
N ASP A 159 -3.90 12.90 -9.25
CA ASP A 159 -4.65 14.07 -8.80
C ASP A 159 -6.10 13.78 -8.34
N VAL A 160 -6.49 12.50 -8.28
CA VAL A 160 -7.83 12.07 -7.82
C VAL A 160 -7.88 11.76 -6.32
N PHE A 161 -6.73 11.57 -5.67
CA PHE A 161 -6.66 11.25 -4.23
C PHE A 161 -7.40 12.21 -3.29
N PRO A 162 -7.42 13.54 -3.54
CA PRO A 162 -8.25 14.45 -2.74
C PRO A 162 -9.73 14.07 -2.72
N TYR A 163 -10.22 13.45 -3.78
CA TYR A 163 -11.61 12.98 -3.92
C TYR A 163 -11.81 11.59 -3.33
N ILE A 164 -10.87 10.66 -3.56
CA ILE A 164 -10.87 9.31 -2.98
C ILE A 164 -10.95 9.38 -1.45
N LEU A 165 -10.08 10.20 -0.83
CA LEU A 165 -10.00 10.37 0.61
C LEU A 165 -10.93 11.47 1.14
N ASN A 166 -11.65 12.15 0.26
CA ASN A 166 -12.54 13.27 0.58
C ASN A 166 -11.87 14.26 1.54
N LYS A 167 -10.75 14.89 1.11
CA LYS A 167 -9.88 15.70 1.97
C LYS A 167 -10.64 16.81 2.72
N TRP A 168 -11.72 17.33 2.12
CA TRP A 168 -12.53 18.41 2.72
C TRP A 168 -13.37 17.95 3.90
N ARG A 169 -13.88 16.69 3.86
CA ARG A 169 -14.64 16.09 4.98
C ARG A 169 -13.67 15.47 5.99
N SER A 170 -12.67 14.74 5.52
CA SER A 170 -11.74 14.01 6.39
C SER A 170 -10.81 14.93 7.19
N GLY A 171 -10.54 16.14 6.69
CA GLY A 171 -9.63 17.10 7.31
C GLY A 171 -8.17 16.65 7.34
N ILE A 172 -7.80 15.59 6.58
CA ILE A 172 -6.42 15.12 6.45
C ILE A 172 -5.67 15.96 5.41
N TYR A 173 -4.36 16.09 5.60
CA TYR A 173 -3.51 16.73 4.59
C TYR A 173 -3.31 15.77 3.41
N VAL A 174 -3.70 16.22 2.22
CA VAL A 174 -3.48 15.50 0.95
C VAL A 174 -2.82 16.46 -0.03
N ASN A 175 -1.63 16.09 -0.48
CA ASN A 175 -0.91 16.73 -1.57
C ASN A 175 -0.86 15.78 -2.77
N SER A 176 -1.33 16.20 -3.89
CA SER A 176 -1.43 15.37 -5.09
C SER A 176 -0.99 16.13 -6.33
N ASP A 177 -0.39 15.43 -7.27
CA ASP A 177 0.05 15.97 -8.55
C ASP A 177 0.77 17.32 -8.42
N GLN A 178 0.23 18.39 -8.96
CA GLN A 178 0.84 19.71 -8.95
C GLN A 178 0.42 20.60 -7.77
N ASP A 179 -0.21 20.03 -6.74
CA ASP A 179 -0.50 20.80 -5.54
C ASP A 179 0.78 21.46 -5.00
N SER A 180 0.69 22.73 -4.62
CA SER A 180 1.79 23.40 -3.91
C SER A 180 2.08 22.70 -2.59
N LEU A 181 3.34 22.55 -2.25
CA LEU A 181 3.76 21.99 -0.97
C LEU A 181 3.54 22.95 0.19
N GLY A 182 3.55 24.28 -0.08
CA GLY A 182 3.05 25.33 0.83
C GLY A 182 3.72 25.45 2.20
N PHE A 183 4.78 24.69 2.46
CA PHE A 183 5.42 24.59 3.77
C PHE A 183 6.65 25.49 3.91
N ASN A 184 6.94 25.89 5.15
CA ASN A 184 8.14 26.66 5.47
C ASN A 184 9.37 25.77 5.67
N SER A 185 9.66 24.94 4.64
CA SER A 185 10.85 24.08 4.57
C SER A 185 11.61 24.39 3.28
N ASN A 186 12.92 24.58 3.37
CA ASN A 186 13.75 24.86 2.19
C ASN A 186 13.77 23.67 1.23
N ASN A 187 13.79 22.44 1.73
CA ASN A 187 13.78 21.25 0.89
C ASN A 187 12.44 21.10 0.16
N LEU A 188 11.31 21.31 0.84
CA LEU A 188 10.00 21.28 0.19
C LEU A 188 9.84 22.37 -0.86
N LYS A 189 10.37 23.57 -0.62
CA LYS A 189 10.41 24.63 -1.63
C LYS A 189 11.27 24.26 -2.84
N LEU A 190 12.42 23.60 -2.62
CA LEU A 190 13.27 23.14 -3.71
C LEU A 190 12.55 22.08 -4.55
N ILE A 191 11.88 21.11 -3.90
CA ILE A 191 11.10 20.07 -4.59
C ILE A 191 9.98 20.71 -5.43
N GLU A 192 9.27 21.69 -4.89
CA GLU A 192 8.23 22.42 -5.61
C GLU A 192 8.80 23.17 -6.84
N GLN A 193 9.97 23.80 -6.71
CA GLN A 193 10.66 24.42 -7.85
C GLN A 193 11.07 23.38 -8.90
N MET A 194 11.65 22.26 -8.49
CA MET A 194 12.02 21.18 -9.41
C MET A 194 10.78 20.62 -10.12
N GLN A 195 9.69 20.38 -9.38
CA GLN A 195 8.42 19.92 -9.93
C GLN A 195 7.88 20.88 -10.99
N SER A 196 7.95 22.20 -10.76
CA SER A 196 7.45 23.22 -11.70
C SER A 196 8.24 23.30 -13.00
N LEU A 197 9.48 22.81 -13.01
CA LEU A 197 10.39 22.84 -14.17
C LEU A 197 10.52 21.47 -14.86
N THR A 198 9.94 20.43 -14.29
CA THR A 198 10.04 19.06 -14.81
C THR A 198 9.04 18.81 -15.93
N THR A 199 9.49 18.10 -16.97
CA THR A 199 8.59 17.58 -18.00
C THR A 199 7.69 16.48 -17.42
N ARG A 200 6.49 16.33 -18.00
CA ARG A 200 5.49 15.36 -17.54
C ARG A 200 5.09 14.45 -18.72
N PRO A 201 5.93 13.48 -19.08
CA PRO A 201 5.68 12.63 -20.26
C PRO A 201 4.40 11.79 -20.12
N LEU A 202 4.03 11.42 -18.91
CA LEU A 202 2.82 10.65 -18.60
C LEU A 202 1.62 11.53 -18.19
N GLY A 203 1.79 12.87 -18.14
CA GLY A 203 0.73 13.80 -17.74
C GLY A 203 0.52 13.93 -16.24
N ILE A 204 1.18 13.10 -15.43
CA ILE A 204 1.15 13.10 -13.96
C ILE A 204 2.46 13.61 -13.36
N ARG A 205 2.49 13.81 -12.04
CA ARG A 205 3.73 14.10 -11.31
C ARG A 205 4.60 12.84 -11.28
N PRO A 206 5.89 12.91 -11.65
CA PRO A 206 6.79 11.78 -11.46
C PRO A 206 6.85 11.31 -10.00
N ASP A 207 6.89 9.99 -9.77
CA ASP A 207 6.86 9.37 -8.44
C ASP A 207 8.00 9.83 -7.55
N ILE A 208 9.16 10.13 -8.12
CA ILE A 208 10.30 10.68 -7.39
C ILE A 208 9.95 11.97 -6.64
N PHE A 209 9.10 12.84 -7.19
CA PHE A 209 8.66 14.06 -6.51
C PHE A 209 7.62 13.77 -5.44
N THR A 210 6.72 12.83 -5.68
CA THR A 210 5.77 12.34 -4.69
C THR A 210 6.51 11.77 -3.47
N TYR A 211 7.53 10.95 -3.75
CA TYR A 211 8.39 10.36 -2.74
C TYR A 211 9.12 11.42 -1.90
N PHE A 212 9.89 12.31 -2.54
CA PHE A 212 10.65 13.31 -1.80
C PHE A 212 9.76 14.32 -1.08
N ALA A 213 8.61 14.69 -1.64
CA ALA A 213 7.65 15.53 -0.93
C ALA A 213 7.15 14.85 0.36
N GLY A 214 6.80 13.56 0.29
CA GLY A 214 6.39 12.77 1.46
C GLY A 214 7.51 12.60 2.49
N LYS A 215 8.72 12.25 2.04
CA LYS A 215 9.89 12.06 2.90
C LYS A 215 10.29 13.35 3.61
N GLU A 216 10.41 14.46 2.89
CA GLU A 216 10.79 15.75 3.48
C GLU A 216 9.71 16.29 4.43
N TYR A 217 8.42 16.01 4.12
CA TYR A 217 7.34 16.30 5.06
C TYR A 217 7.46 15.47 6.33
N LEU A 218 7.76 14.17 6.22
CA LEU A 218 7.98 13.29 7.37
C LEU A 218 9.10 13.82 8.26
N LEU A 219 10.24 14.21 7.67
CA LEU A 219 11.39 14.75 8.40
C LEU A 219 11.09 16.09 9.08
N ALA A 220 10.24 16.93 8.49
CA ALA A 220 9.96 18.28 9.00
C ALA A 220 8.77 18.35 9.96
N TYR A 221 7.76 17.48 9.80
CA TYR A 221 6.46 17.60 10.49
C TYR A 221 6.07 16.37 11.32
N HIS A 222 6.82 15.28 11.23
CA HIS A 222 6.67 14.08 12.05
C HIS A 222 5.21 13.55 12.12
N PRO A 223 4.56 13.22 10.97
CA PRO A 223 3.22 12.63 10.97
C PRO A 223 3.25 11.24 11.62
N LYS A 224 2.18 10.85 12.28
CA LYS A 224 2.01 9.47 12.79
C LYS A 224 1.59 8.49 11.70
N ILE A 225 0.93 8.98 10.68
CA ILE A 225 0.57 8.18 9.49
C ILE A 225 1.02 8.95 8.26
N LEU A 226 1.87 8.32 7.47
CA LEU A 226 2.27 8.78 6.14
C LEU A 226 1.77 7.78 5.10
N TYR A 227 1.01 8.26 4.13
CA TYR A 227 0.64 7.48 2.97
C TYR A 227 1.27 8.07 1.72
N ILE A 228 1.93 7.24 0.93
CA ILE A 228 2.50 7.57 -0.37
C ILE A 228 1.85 6.69 -1.44
N ALA A 229 1.25 7.30 -2.45
CA ALA A 229 0.64 6.62 -3.58
C ALA A 229 1.45 6.90 -4.85
N PHE A 230 2.15 5.89 -5.33
CA PHE A 230 2.86 5.87 -6.60
C PHE A 230 1.93 5.46 -7.74
N ASP A 231 2.24 5.88 -8.97
CA ASP A 231 1.36 5.72 -10.13
C ASP A 231 2.10 5.35 -11.43
N GLU A 232 3.43 5.58 -11.53
CA GLU A 232 4.18 5.35 -12.76
C GLU A 232 4.10 3.90 -13.25
N THR A 233 3.96 2.91 -12.38
CA THR A 233 3.78 1.52 -12.76
C THR A 233 2.48 1.31 -13.53
N ASP A 234 1.38 2.00 -13.21
CA ASP A 234 0.13 1.94 -13.97
C ASP A 234 0.25 2.61 -15.33
N ASP A 235 0.77 3.84 -15.35
CA ASP A 235 0.86 4.64 -16.57
C ASP A 235 1.80 4.02 -17.61
N PHE A 236 2.97 3.51 -17.20
CA PHE A 236 3.89 2.81 -18.12
C PHE A 236 3.32 1.49 -18.62
N ALA A 237 2.56 0.78 -17.79
CA ALA A 237 1.86 -0.40 -18.26
C ALA A 237 0.80 -0.03 -19.32
N HIS A 238 -0.02 0.98 -19.10
CA HIS A 238 -0.99 1.49 -20.09
C HIS A 238 -0.32 1.96 -21.38
N ALA A 239 0.85 2.56 -21.30
CA ALA A 239 1.64 2.92 -22.47
C ALA A 239 2.24 1.70 -23.20
N GLY A 240 2.20 0.51 -22.59
CA GLY A 240 2.81 -0.70 -23.14
C GLY A 240 4.34 -0.67 -23.08
N GLU A 241 4.91 0.09 -22.15
CA GLU A 241 6.36 0.29 -21.96
C GLU A 241 6.87 -0.56 -20.79
N TYR A 242 7.05 -1.86 -21.03
CA TYR A 242 7.41 -2.82 -19.99
C TYR A 242 8.78 -2.58 -19.38
N ASP A 243 9.75 -2.08 -20.15
CA ASP A 243 11.04 -1.65 -19.66
C ASP A 243 10.91 -0.49 -18.64
N GLN A 244 10.10 0.51 -18.92
CA GLN A 244 9.85 1.61 -17.99
C GLN A 244 9.04 1.16 -16.77
N TYR A 245 8.03 0.32 -16.97
CA TYR A 245 7.27 -0.30 -15.87
C TYR A 245 8.18 -1.02 -14.87
N LEU A 246 9.15 -1.80 -15.36
CA LEU A 246 10.12 -2.49 -14.49
C LEU A 246 11.10 -1.53 -13.83
N HIS A 247 11.53 -0.48 -14.52
CA HIS A 247 12.38 0.56 -13.94
C HIS A 247 11.66 1.33 -12.84
N SER A 248 10.40 1.69 -13.03
CA SER A 248 9.58 2.36 -11.99
C SER A 248 9.38 1.44 -10.78
N ALA A 249 9.00 0.19 -11.00
CA ALA A 249 8.84 -0.80 -9.93
C ALA A 249 10.13 -0.95 -9.08
N HIS A 250 11.30 -1.01 -9.73
CA HIS A 250 12.59 -1.08 -9.03
C HIS A 250 12.92 0.22 -8.28
N ALA A 251 12.63 1.38 -8.86
CA ALA A 251 12.82 2.67 -8.22
C ALA A 251 11.91 2.86 -7.01
N GLU A 252 10.64 2.44 -7.12
CA GLU A 252 9.67 2.46 -6.03
C GLU A 252 10.11 1.56 -4.86
N ASP A 253 10.60 0.35 -5.12
CA ASP A 253 11.19 -0.52 -4.08
C ASP A 253 12.38 0.16 -3.37
N ALA A 254 13.24 0.85 -4.12
CA ALA A 254 14.37 1.60 -3.56
C ALA A 254 13.89 2.81 -2.73
N MET A 255 12.86 3.53 -3.16
CA MET A 255 12.24 4.62 -2.40
C MET A 255 11.63 4.12 -1.09
N ILE A 256 10.96 2.96 -1.11
CA ILE A 256 10.39 2.32 0.08
C ILE A 256 11.51 1.91 1.04
N ALA A 257 12.60 1.33 0.53
CA ALA A 257 13.78 0.98 1.32
C ALA A 257 14.40 2.19 2.02
N ASP A 258 14.59 3.28 1.28
CA ASP A 258 15.15 4.52 1.83
C ASP A 258 14.21 5.15 2.87
N LEU A 259 12.89 5.14 2.64
CA LEU A 259 11.90 5.60 3.61
C LEU A 259 11.93 4.76 4.89
N TRP A 260 11.97 3.43 4.77
CA TRP A 260 12.09 2.52 5.90
C TRP A 260 13.36 2.77 6.70
N ASN A 261 14.50 2.86 6.05
CA ASN A 261 15.78 3.16 6.70
C ASN A 261 15.77 4.54 7.38
N THR A 262 15.13 5.53 6.76
CA THR A 262 14.96 6.86 7.34
C THR A 262 14.20 6.79 8.66
N VAL A 263 13.03 6.14 8.71
CA VAL A 263 12.24 6.05 9.94
C VAL A 263 12.88 5.18 11.00
N GLN A 264 13.65 4.15 10.63
CA GLN A 264 14.40 3.34 11.61
C GLN A 264 15.60 4.10 12.20
N ALA A 265 16.07 5.17 11.57
CA ALA A 265 17.09 6.07 12.12
C ALA A 265 16.52 7.18 13.03
N MET A 266 15.19 7.38 13.06
CA MET A 266 14.52 8.42 13.84
C MET A 266 13.96 7.84 15.16
N PRO A 267 14.38 8.35 16.35
CA PRO A 267 13.99 7.74 17.64
C PRO A 267 12.48 7.64 17.88
N GLU A 268 11.69 8.59 17.35
CA GLU A 268 10.23 8.62 17.47
C GLU A 268 9.52 7.56 16.61
N TYR A 269 10.19 7.04 15.58
CA TYR A 269 9.66 6.03 14.64
C TYR A 269 10.31 4.66 14.81
N ALA A 270 11.59 4.62 15.17
CA ALA A 270 12.37 3.39 15.25
C ALA A 270 11.70 2.35 16.15
N LYS A 271 11.48 1.14 15.62
CA LYS A 271 10.81 0.02 16.32
C LYS A 271 9.37 0.30 16.77
N LYS A 272 8.74 1.37 16.26
CA LYS A 272 7.37 1.80 16.58
C LYS A 272 6.55 2.05 15.30
N THR A 273 7.12 1.77 14.15
CA THR A 273 6.50 2.00 12.85
C THR A 273 6.21 0.67 12.17
N THR A 274 5.00 0.51 11.66
CA THR A 274 4.64 -0.56 10.74
C THR A 274 4.53 0.01 9.32
N LEU A 275 5.13 -0.69 8.37
CA LEU A 275 5.03 -0.45 6.93
C LEU A 275 4.04 -1.43 6.32
N ILE A 276 3.12 -0.93 5.50
CA ILE A 276 2.25 -1.71 4.62
C ILE A 276 2.51 -1.27 3.19
N VAL A 277 2.79 -2.22 2.31
CA VAL A 277 2.92 -1.99 0.86
C VAL A 277 1.92 -2.88 0.14
N THR A 278 1.20 -2.32 -0.85
CA THR A 278 0.22 -3.07 -1.65
C THR A 278 -0.01 -2.38 -2.99
N CYS A 279 -0.90 -2.91 -3.80
CA CYS A 279 -1.44 -2.26 -4.99
C CYS A 279 -2.97 -2.17 -4.90
N ASP A 280 -3.57 -1.31 -5.69
CA ASP A 280 -5.02 -1.10 -5.72
C ASP A 280 -5.75 -2.08 -6.62
N HIS A 281 -5.11 -2.54 -7.69
CA HIS A 281 -5.53 -3.63 -8.57
C HIS A 281 -4.30 -4.31 -9.21
N GLY A 282 -4.52 -5.46 -9.84
CA GLY A 282 -3.56 -6.12 -10.70
C GLY A 282 -3.86 -5.84 -12.18
N ARG A 283 -3.32 -6.69 -13.06
CA ARG A 283 -3.47 -6.59 -14.51
C ARG A 283 -3.65 -7.98 -15.11
N GLY A 284 -4.01 -8.03 -16.39
CA GLY A 284 -4.16 -9.30 -17.11
C GLY A 284 -2.87 -10.10 -17.21
N ASP A 285 -3.01 -11.42 -17.31
CA ASP A 285 -1.91 -12.36 -17.54
C ASP A 285 -2.32 -13.56 -18.39
N LYS A 286 -3.56 -14.02 -18.29
CA LYS A 286 -4.09 -15.15 -19.04
C LYS A 286 -3.97 -14.93 -20.56
N ILE A 287 -4.20 -13.71 -21.02
CA ILE A 287 -3.84 -13.25 -22.35
C ILE A 287 -2.67 -12.31 -22.16
N LYS A 288 -1.49 -12.69 -22.66
CA LYS A 288 -0.24 -12.00 -22.32
C LYS A 288 -0.24 -10.50 -22.70
N GLU A 289 -0.87 -10.13 -23.81
CA GLU A 289 -1.03 -8.75 -24.22
C GLU A 289 -1.81 -7.88 -23.23
N GLN A 290 -2.64 -8.50 -22.38
CA GLN A 290 -3.43 -7.80 -21.35
C GLN A 290 -2.60 -7.43 -20.11
N TRP A 291 -1.30 -7.71 -20.08
CA TRP A 291 -0.44 -7.25 -18.99
C TRP A 291 -0.49 -5.72 -18.77
N LYS A 292 -0.83 -4.98 -19.83
CA LYS A 292 -0.99 -3.52 -19.81
C LYS A 292 -2.42 -3.06 -19.49
N ASP A 293 -3.37 -3.99 -19.37
CA ASP A 293 -4.78 -3.70 -19.20
C ASP A 293 -5.30 -4.21 -17.86
N HIS A 294 -6.31 -3.54 -17.33
CA HIS A 294 -7.05 -3.90 -16.13
C HIS A 294 -8.54 -3.57 -16.32
N GLY A 295 -9.38 -3.90 -15.33
CA GLY A 295 -10.80 -3.58 -15.37
C GLY A 295 -11.71 -4.78 -15.19
N GLU A 296 -13.03 -4.56 -15.22
CA GLU A 296 -14.06 -5.55 -14.92
C GLU A 296 -13.95 -6.80 -15.80
N ASP A 297 -13.63 -6.60 -17.09
CA ASP A 297 -13.56 -7.68 -18.08
C ASP A 297 -12.20 -8.41 -18.12
N ILE A 298 -11.20 -7.96 -17.34
CA ILE A 298 -9.90 -8.59 -17.25
C ILE A 298 -9.88 -9.52 -16.03
N GLU A 299 -9.82 -10.83 -16.27
CA GLU A 299 -9.99 -11.85 -15.23
C GLU A 299 -8.98 -11.68 -14.10
N ASP A 300 -7.70 -11.56 -14.45
CA ASP A 300 -6.58 -11.52 -13.48
C ASP A 300 -6.37 -10.17 -12.81
N ALA A 301 -7.00 -9.10 -13.30
CA ALA A 301 -6.82 -7.75 -12.76
C ALA A 301 -7.27 -7.58 -11.29
N GLY A 302 -8.01 -8.57 -10.76
CA GLY A 302 -8.36 -8.60 -9.33
C GLY A 302 -7.29 -9.25 -8.44
N HIS A 303 -6.19 -9.76 -8.99
CA HIS A 303 -5.13 -10.42 -8.25
C HIS A 303 -4.09 -9.41 -7.76
N ILE A 304 -4.06 -9.21 -6.45
CA ILE A 304 -3.19 -8.24 -5.79
C ILE A 304 -2.29 -8.91 -4.76
N TRP A 305 -1.51 -8.12 -4.05
CA TRP A 305 -0.56 -8.58 -3.05
C TRP A 305 -0.47 -7.59 -1.88
N ILE A 306 0.07 -8.06 -0.76
CA ILE A 306 0.31 -7.25 0.44
C ILE A 306 1.68 -7.61 1.00
N ALA A 307 2.45 -6.59 1.39
CA ALA A 307 3.64 -6.72 2.21
C ALA A 307 3.44 -5.95 3.51
N ALA A 308 3.85 -6.54 4.64
CA ALA A 308 3.74 -5.93 5.95
C ALA A 308 5.02 -6.15 6.76
N LEU A 309 5.50 -5.09 7.41
CA LEU A 309 6.73 -5.11 8.19
C LEU A 309 6.58 -4.17 9.40
N GLY A 310 6.77 -4.66 10.62
CA GLY A 310 6.66 -3.81 11.80
C GLY A 310 6.74 -4.58 13.12
N PRO A 311 6.70 -3.86 14.25
CA PRO A 311 6.92 -4.46 15.57
C PRO A 311 5.78 -5.39 16.04
N ASP A 312 4.60 -5.26 15.47
CA ASP A 312 3.44 -6.14 15.73
C ASP A 312 3.18 -7.12 14.59
N THR A 313 4.10 -7.24 13.63
CA THR A 313 4.03 -8.19 12.52
C THR A 313 5.13 -9.23 12.68
N ARG A 314 4.77 -10.52 12.69
CA ARG A 314 5.76 -11.60 12.80
C ARG A 314 6.61 -11.69 11.54
N ALA A 315 7.87 -12.10 11.70
CA ALA A 315 8.77 -12.40 10.59
C ALA A 315 8.45 -13.82 10.05
N GLU A 316 7.51 -13.90 9.12
CA GLU A 316 7.06 -15.19 8.52
C GLU A 316 7.42 -15.30 7.03
N GLY A 317 7.97 -14.22 6.43
CA GLY A 317 8.36 -14.22 5.02
C GLY A 317 7.18 -14.37 4.08
N GLU A 318 7.26 -15.27 3.11
CA GLU A 318 6.15 -15.60 2.21
C GLU A 318 5.07 -16.40 2.95
N VAL A 319 3.89 -15.82 3.13
CA VAL A 319 2.81 -16.43 3.91
C VAL A 319 1.82 -17.13 2.99
N LYS A 320 1.67 -18.44 3.19
CA LYS A 320 0.58 -19.21 2.57
C LYS A 320 -0.71 -18.99 3.35
N THR A 321 -1.77 -18.57 2.68
CA THR A 321 -3.07 -18.36 3.31
C THR A 321 -3.95 -19.60 3.20
N ALA A 322 -4.64 -19.95 4.30
CA ALA A 322 -5.62 -21.04 4.29
C ALA A 322 -6.90 -20.69 3.52
N MET A 323 -7.21 -19.41 3.43
CA MET A 323 -8.35 -18.84 2.73
C MET A 323 -7.88 -17.58 1.96
N PRO A 324 -8.51 -17.23 0.83
CA PRO A 324 -8.21 -15.99 0.14
C PRO A 324 -8.40 -14.77 1.06
N LEU A 325 -7.42 -13.86 1.02
CA LEU A 325 -7.53 -12.54 1.60
C LEU A 325 -8.14 -11.56 0.59
N TYR A 326 -8.69 -10.47 1.12
CA TYR A 326 -9.30 -9.44 0.29
C TYR A 326 -8.80 -8.06 0.67
N GLN A 327 -8.65 -7.20 -0.32
CA GLN A 327 -8.21 -5.82 -0.17
C GLN A 327 -9.03 -5.03 0.87
N LYS A 328 -10.33 -5.30 0.96
CA LYS A 328 -11.24 -4.69 1.95
C LYS A 328 -10.86 -4.95 3.41
N GLN A 329 -9.98 -5.93 3.67
CA GLN A 329 -9.47 -6.20 5.02
C GLN A 329 -8.38 -5.22 5.46
N LEU A 330 -7.84 -4.40 4.53
CA LEU A 330 -6.75 -3.45 4.85
C LEU A 330 -7.22 -2.32 5.76
N ALA A 331 -8.39 -1.73 5.51
CA ALA A 331 -8.89 -0.65 6.39
C ALA A 331 -9.00 -1.07 7.85
N PRO A 332 -9.66 -2.19 8.22
CA PRO A 332 -9.68 -2.64 9.60
C PRO A 332 -8.30 -3.09 10.12
N THR A 333 -7.41 -3.62 9.27
CA THR A 333 -6.03 -3.96 9.64
C THR A 333 -5.22 -2.71 10.02
N ILE A 334 -5.30 -1.65 9.21
CA ILE A 334 -4.66 -0.35 9.48
C ILE A 334 -5.10 0.21 10.84
N ALA A 335 -6.40 0.17 11.14
CA ALA A 335 -6.90 0.64 12.44
C ALA A 335 -6.44 -0.25 13.60
N ALA A 336 -6.50 -1.57 13.42
CA ALA A 336 -6.16 -2.54 14.45
C ALA A 336 -4.68 -2.51 14.83
N LEU A 337 -3.77 -2.30 13.88
CA LEU A 337 -2.33 -2.09 14.13
C LEU A 337 -2.07 -0.92 15.09
N LEU A 338 -2.93 0.08 15.09
CA LEU A 338 -2.85 1.25 15.98
C LEU A 338 -3.72 1.10 17.24
N GLY A 339 -4.29 -0.08 17.49
CA GLY A 339 -5.12 -0.38 18.66
C GLY A 339 -6.56 0.15 18.56
N PHE A 340 -7.05 0.45 17.35
CA PHE A 340 -8.42 0.92 17.13
C PHE A 340 -9.27 -0.12 16.40
N HIS A 341 -10.56 -0.09 16.66
CA HIS A 341 -11.54 -0.85 15.90
C HIS A 341 -12.25 0.09 14.92
N PHE A 342 -12.06 -0.15 13.61
CA PHE A 342 -12.67 0.67 12.56
C PHE A 342 -14.15 0.40 12.45
N THR A 343 -14.98 1.38 12.77
CA THR A 343 -16.46 1.29 12.79
C THR A 343 -17.07 2.36 11.89
N PRO A 344 -17.03 2.19 10.56
CA PRO A 344 -17.74 3.07 9.65
C PRO A 344 -19.25 2.79 9.68
N ASP A 345 -20.06 3.64 9.04
CA ASP A 345 -21.53 3.48 8.94
C ASP A 345 -21.94 2.20 8.20
N ARG A 346 -21.03 1.57 7.47
CA ARG A 346 -21.23 0.30 6.76
C ARG A 346 -20.37 -0.79 7.39
N GLY A 347 -20.84 -2.04 7.32
CA GLY A 347 -20.07 -3.17 7.82
C GLY A 347 -18.75 -3.33 7.08
N VAL A 348 -17.68 -3.60 7.82
CA VAL A 348 -16.35 -3.93 7.30
C VAL A 348 -16.01 -5.38 7.58
N SER A 349 -15.06 -5.90 6.82
CA SER A 349 -14.49 -7.23 7.07
C SER A 349 -13.64 -7.24 8.35
N GLU A 350 -13.35 -8.45 8.87
CA GLU A 350 -12.33 -8.62 9.89
C GLU A 350 -10.94 -8.25 9.36
N PRO A 351 -10.05 -7.72 10.19
CA PRO A 351 -8.68 -7.45 9.80
C PRO A 351 -7.92 -8.72 9.38
N VAL A 352 -6.81 -8.57 8.69
CA VAL A 352 -5.86 -9.66 8.42
C VAL A 352 -5.14 -9.99 9.71
N SER A 353 -5.68 -10.95 10.47
CA SER A 353 -5.21 -11.28 11.83
C SER A 353 -3.75 -11.74 11.88
N THR A 354 -3.21 -12.30 10.79
CA THR A 354 -1.81 -12.74 10.71
C THR A 354 -0.82 -11.59 10.63
N ILE A 355 -1.25 -10.39 10.18
CA ILE A 355 -0.42 -9.19 10.19
C ILE A 355 -0.30 -8.60 11.60
N ILE A 356 -1.27 -8.87 12.47
CA ILE A 356 -1.38 -8.28 13.81
C ILE A 356 -1.05 -9.36 14.85
N TYR A 357 0.02 -9.15 15.62
CA TYR A 357 0.50 -10.10 16.63
C TYR A 357 0.46 -9.52 18.04
#